data_e2bd0bed93c8157953ad8cc8a4a067a9
#
_entry.id   e2bd0bed93c8157953ad8cc8a4a067a9
#
_cell.length_a   1.000
_cell.length_b   1.000
_cell.length_c   1.000
_cell.angle_alpha   90.00
_cell.angle_beta   90.00
_cell.angle_gamma   90.00
#
_symmetry.space_group_name_H-M   'P 1'
#
loop_
_entity.id
_entity.type
_entity.pdbx_description
1 polymer ?
#
loop_
_entity_poly.entity_id
_entity_poly.type
_entity_poly.pdbx_seq_one_letter_code
_entity_poly.pdbx_strand_id
1 'polypeptide(L)'
;MLNLLINSLVGWLLIVILLVFLATIVVAYFSFAPWLPSRQKDLPRIFALAGLRKGELFYDLGCGDGKLVFYANQHYGARTIGLELIFPFYLICKIRQILAGNRQVIFKFKNLFKENLSQADVVY
;
A
#
# COMPACT_ATOMS: atom_id res chain seq x y z
N MET A 1 -4.78 19.88 37.39
CA MET A 1 -4.12 20.51 36.22
C MET A 1 -3.60 19.47 35.23
N LEU A 2 -2.80 18.50 35.66
CA LEU A 2 -2.26 17.42 34.76
C LEU A 2 -3.35 16.61 34.04
N ASN A 3 -4.41 16.19 34.77
CA ASN A 3 -5.53 15.43 34.17
C ASN A 3 -6.32 16.25 33.11
N LEU A 4 -6.44 17.56 33.29
CA LEU A 4 -7.07 18.44 32.29
C LEU A 4 -6.22 18.53 31.01
N LEU A 5 -4.91 18.62 31.15
CA LEU A 5 -3.98 18.61 30.01
C LEU A 5 -4.00 17.28 29.26
N ILE A 6 -3.99 16.15 29.98
CA ILE A 6 -4.08 14.81 29.39
C ILE A 6 -5.39 14.63 28.63
N ASN A 7 -6.53 15.01 29.23
CA ASN A 7 -7.83 14.91 28.58
C ASN A 7 -7.91 15.79 27.32
N SER A 8 -7.32 16.98 27.37
CA SER A 8 -7.24 17.86 26.20
C SER A 8 -6.39 17.25 25.08
N LEU A 9 -5.21 16.70 25.40
CA LEU A 9 -4.34 16.03 24.43
C LEU A 9 -5.02 14.81 23.80
N VAL A 10 -5.68 13.98 24.58
CA VAL A 10 -6.46 12.84 24.11
C VAL A 10 -7.59 13.31 23.20
N GLY A 11 -8.30 14.37 23.58
CA GLY A 11 -9.36 14.94 22.76
C GLY A 11 -8.87 15.42 21.40
N TRP A 12 -7.76 16.14 21.35
CA TRP A 12 -7.14 16.58 20.10
C TRP A 12 -6.67 15.40 19.24
N LEU A 13 -6.08 14.38 19.85
CA LEU A 13 -5.67 13.16 19.15
C LEU A 13 -6.86 12.47 18.48
N LEU A 14 -7.98 12.32 19.19
CA LEU A 14 -9.20 11.72 18.63
C LEU A 14 -9.77 12.54 17.47
N ILE A 15 -9.74 13.86 17.56
CA ILE A 15 -10.18 14.75 16.47
C ILE A 15 -9.29 14.56 15.24
N VAL A 16 -7.98 14.52 15.40
CA VAL A 16 -7.04 14.30 14.30
C VAL A 16 -7.28 12.94 13.64
N ILE A 17 -7.45 11.88 14.43
CA ILE A 17 -7.77 10.54 13.92
C ILE A 17 -9.08 10.56 13.12
N LEU A 18 -10.12 11.22 13.64
CA LEU A 18 -11.41 11.34 12.94
C LEU A 18 -11.26 12.09 11.61
N LEU A 19 -10.52 13.20 11.58
CA LEU A 19 -10.29 13.98 10.36
C LEU A 19 -9.51 13.19 9.31
N VAL A 20 -8.48 12.46 9.72
CA VAL A 20 -7.72 11.57 8.81
C VAL A 20 -8.64 10.47 8.26
N PHE A 21 -9.48 9.90 9.10
CA PHE A 21 -10.45 8.87 8.68
C PHE A 21 -11.46 9.41 7.67
N LEU A 22 -12.03 10.59 7.93
CA LEU A 22 -12.97 11.25 7.01
C LEU A 22 -12.29 11.61 5.68
N ALA A 23 -11.08 12.17 5.73
CA ALA A 23 -10.30 12.47 4.53
C ALA A 23 -10.03 11.21 3.70
N THR A 24 -9.75 10.09 4.36
CA THR A 24 -9.54 8.79 3.71
C THR A 24 -10.79 8.32 2.96
N ILE A 25 -11.98 8.44 3.58
CA ILE A 25 -13.26 8.10 2.96
C ILE A 25 -13.50 8.97 1.72
N VAL A 26 -13.26 10.28 1.83
CA VAL A 26 -13.44 11.21 0.71
C VAL A 26 -12.51 10.84 -0.46
N VAL A 27 -11.24 10.58 -0.19
CA VAL A 27 -10.27 10.17 -1.22
C VAL A 27 -10.69 8.84 -1.86
N ALA A 28 -11.11 7.85 -1.07
CA ALA A 28 -11.58 6.57 -1.57
C ALA A 28 -12.82 6.73 -2.46
N TYR A 29 -13.76 7.58 -2.07
CA TYR A 29 -14.97 7.87 -2.86
C TYR A 29 -14.64 8.48 -4.22
N PHE A 30 -13.75 9.47 -4.27
CA PHE A 30 -13.36 10.14 -5.51
C PHE A 30 -12.37 9.35 -6.38
N SER A 31 -11.68 8.35 -5.84
CA SER A 31 -10.73 7.54 -6.60
C SER A 31 -11.41 6.48 -7.48
N PHE A 32 -12.74 6.27 -7.35
CA PHE A 32 -13.51 5.22 -8.04
C PHE A 32 -12.92 3.80 -7.93
N ALA A 33 -11.99 3.60 -7.01
CA ALA A 33 -11.34 2.33 -6.77
C ALA A 33 -11.68 1.84 -5.34
N PRO A 34 -12.76 1.08 -5.15
CA PRO A 34 -13.06 0.50 -3.85
C PRO A 34 -11.94 -0.46 -3.45
N TRP A 35 -11.57 -0.46 -2.18
CA TRP A 35 -10.60 -1.40 -1.67
C TRP A 35 -11.18 -2.82 -1.73
N LEU A 36 -10.65 -3.64 -2.64
CA LEU A 36 -10.97 -5.04 -2.81
C LEU A 36 -9.70 -5.87 -2.58
N PRO A 37 -9.50 -6.43 -1.39
CA PRO A 37 -8.29 -7.18 -1.09
C PRO A 37 -8.25 -8.48 -1.88
N SER A 38 -7.16 -8.72 -2.61
CA SER A 38 -6.90 -9.98 -3.27
C SER A 38 -6.82 -11.11 -2.25
N ARG A 39 -7.52 -12.23 -2.53
CA ARG A 39 -7.52 -13.38 -1.62
C ARG A 39 -6.18 -14.08 -1.66
N GLN A 40 -5.65 -14.44 -0.51
CA GLN A 40 -4.32 -15.08 -0.42
C GLN A 40 -4.21 -16.37 -1.22
N LYS A 41 -5.28 -17.15 -1.30
CA LYS A 41 -5.36 -18.38 -2.09
C LYS A 41 -5.25 -18.16 -3.61
N ASP A 42 -5.55 -16.95 -4.10
CA ASP A 42 -5.52 -16.63 -5.52
C ASP A 42 -4.16 -16.11 -5.98
N LEU A 43 -3.26 -15.73 -5.05
CA LEU A 43 -1.95 -15.17 -5.38
C LEU A 43 -1.10 -16.10 -6.27
N PRO A 44 -0.96 -17.41 -5.98
CA PRO A 44 -0.21 -18.30 -6.86
C PRO A 44 -0.75 -18.31 -8.30
N ARG A 45 -2.06 -18.28 -8.46
CA ARG A 45 -2.72 -18.26 -9.77
C ARG A 45 -2.49 -16.93 -10.49
N ILE A 46 -2.62 -15.80 -9.79
CA ILE A 46 -2.38 -14.46 -10.35
C ILE A 46 -0.98 -14.39 -10.94
N PHE A 47 0.05 -14.78 -10.17
CA PHE A 47 1.44 -14.68 -10.61
C PHE A 47 1.82 -15.75 -11.64
N ALA A 48 1.22 -16.93 -11.61
CA ALA A 48 1.38 -17.94 -12.67
C ALA A 48 0.86 -17.42 -14.02
N LEU A 49 -0.30 -16.75 -14.02
CA LEU A 49 -0.87 -16.13 -15.23
C LEU A 49 -0.07 -14.91 -15.70
N ALA A 50 0.47 -14.12 -14.77
CA ALA A 50 1.31 -12.97 -15.09
C ALA A 50 2.66 -13.35 -15.67
N GLY A 51 3.12 -14.58 -15.43
CA GLY A 51 4.42 -15.07 -15.91
C GLY A 51 5.62 -14.33 -15.32
N LEU A 52 5.46 -13.75 -14.11
CA LEU A 52 6.50 -12.97 -13.42
C LEU A 52 7.76 -13.79 -13.17
N ARG A 53 8.92 -13.23 -13.52
CA ARG A 53 10.23 -13.86 -13.41
C ARG A 53 11.12 -13.16 -12.38
N LYS A 54 12.14 -13.88 -11.92
CA LYS A 54 13.14 -13.34 -11.00
C LYS A 54 13.86 -12.13 -11.61
N GLY A 55 13.94 -11.04 -10.80
CA GLY A 55 14.63 -9.81 -11.20
C GLY A 55 13.78 -8.83 -12.01
N GLU A 56 12.63 -9.26 -12.54
CA GLU A 56 11.68 -8.37 -13.22
C GLU A 56 11.10 -7.34 -12.27
N LEU A 57 10.60 -6.23 -12.83
CA LEU A 57 10.00 -5.13 -12.10
C LEU A 57 8.47 -5.25 -12.13
N PHE A 58 7.91 -5.58 -10.97
CA PHE A 58 6.48 -5.71 -10.76
C PHE A 58 5.90 -4.43 -10.13
N TYR A 59 4.83 -3.92 -10.71
CA TYR A 59 4.03 -2.83 -10.16
C TYR A 59 2.67 -3.31 -9.69
N ASP A 60 2.24 -2.84 -8.51
CA ASP A 60 0.88 -3.00 -7.97
C ASP A 60 0.24 -1.62 -7.82
N LEU A 61 -0.77 -1.34 -8.66
CA LEU A 61 -1.44 -0.05 -8.75
C LEU A 61 -2.66 -0.01 -7.84
N GLY A 62 -2.50 0.54 -6.64
CA GLY A 62 -3.50 0.47 -5.58
C GLY A 62 -3.22 -0.71 -4.66
N CYS A 63 -2.00 -0.80 -4.15
CA CYS A 63 -1.49 -1.99 -3.48
C CYS A 63 -2.15 -2.31 -2.12
N GLY A 64 -3.00 -1.41 -1.59
CA GLY A 64 -3.69 -1.61 -0.33
C GLY A 64 -2.73 -1.93 0.81
N ASP A 65 -2.86 -3.12 1.39
CA ASP A 65 -1.99 -3.62 2.48
C ASP A 65 -0.61 -4.14 2.00
N GLY A 66 -0.32 -4.07 0.70
CA GLY A 66 0.94 -4.47 0.08
C GLY A 66 1.14 -5.97 -0.07
N LYS A 67 0.11 -6.78 0.11
CA LYS A 67 0.20 -8.25 0.10
C LYS A 67 0.80 -8.81 -1.20
N LEU A 68 0.33 -8.34 -2.37
CA LEU A 68 0.85 -8.78 -3.66
C LEU A 68 2.31 -8.38 -3.85
N VAL A 69 2.66 -7.17 -3.44
CA VAL A 69 4.02 -6.63 -3.54
C VAL A 69 5.01 -7.49 -2.77
N PHE A 70 4.69 -7.84 -1.52
CA PHE A 70 5.53 -8.74 -0.72
C PHE A 70 5.55 -10.15 -1.28
N TYR A 71 4.41 -10.68 -1.72
CA TYR A 71 4.32 -12.02 -2.28
C TYR A 71 5.18 -12.16 -3.55
N ALA A 72 5.08 -11.20 -4.48
CA ALA A 72 5.88 -11.18 -5.70
C ALA A 72 7.38 -11.19 -5.41
N ASN A 73 7.82 -10.39 -4.45
CA ASN A 73 9.22 -10.36 -4.07
C ASN A 73 9.67 -11.66 -3.39
N GLN A 74 8.90 -12.18 -2.41
CA GLN A 74 9.29 -13.34 -1.63
C GLN A 74 9.29 -14.65 -2.43
N HIS A 75 8.31 -14.83 -3.33
CA HIS A 75 8.13 -16.10 -4.05
C HIS A 75 8.76 -16.10 -5.44
N TYR A 76 8.89 -14.93 -6.07
CA TYR A 76 9.43 -14.82 -7.44
C TYR A 76 10.76 -14.07 -7.49
N GLY A 77 11.22 -13.47 -6.39
CA GLY A 77 12.46 -12.69 -6.39
C GLY A 77 12.40 -11.46 -7.30
N ALA A 78 11.21 -10.93 -7.52
CA ALA A 78 10.99 -9.74 -8.32
C ALA A 78 11.36 -8.47 -7.52
N ARG A 79 11.77 -7.42 -8.21
CA ARG A 79 11.79 -6.07 -7.67
C ARG A 79 10.37 -5.53 -7.71
N THR A 80 9.88 -4.95 -6.62
CA THR A 80 8.47 -4.64 -6.52
C THR A 80 8.21 -3.20 -6.09
N ILE A 81 7.22 -2.57 -6.73
CA ILE A 81 6.76 -1.22 -6.39
C ILE A 81 5.26 -1.25 -6.19
N GLY A 82 4.80 -0.88 -5.00
CA GLY A 82 3.39 -0.67 -4.69
C GLY A 82 3.05 0.82 -4.66
N LEU A 83 1.99 1.20 -5.36
CA LEU A 83 1.44 2.56 -5.31
C LEU A 83 0.17 2.54 -4.47
N GLU A 84 0.04 3.48 -3.54
CA GLU A 84 -1.15 3.62 -2.72
C GLU A 84 -1.47 5.10 -2.52
N LEU A 85 -2.75 5.45 -2.66
CA LEU A 85 -3.25 6.81 -2.49
C LEU A 85 -3.92 7.01 -1.11
N ILE A 86 -4.33 5.93 -0.47
CA ILE A 86 -4.97 5.95 0.84
C ILE A 86 -3.87 5.93 1.91
N PHE A 87 -3.66 7.07 2.55
CA PHE A 87 -2.53 7.28 3.47
C PHE A 87 -2.39 6.23 4.58
N PRO A 88 -3.44 5.79 5.29
CA PRO A 88 -3.31 4.72 6.29
C PRO A 88 -2.76 3.40 5.73
N PHE A 89 -3.19 2.98 4.54
CA PHE A 89 -2.66 1.77 3.90
C PHE A 89 -1.21 1.95 3.48
N TYR A 90 -0.86 3.10 2.88
CA TYR A 90 0.53 3.42 2.58
C TYR A 90 1.42 3.36 3.83
N LEU A 91 0.96 3.91 4.95
CA LEU A 91 1.72 3.89 6.21
C LEU A 91 1.95 2.46 6.71
N ILE A 92 0.93 1.60 6.66
CA ILE A 92 1.05 0.16 6.98
C ILE A 92 2.12 -0.49 6.11
N CYS A 93 2.07 -0.25 4.79
CA CYS A 93 3.06 -0.78 3.85
C CYS A 93 4.48 -0.30 4.17
N LYS A 94 4.65 0.99 4.50
CA LYS A 94 5.96 1.55 4.86
C LYS A 94 6.52 0.95 6.14
N ILE A 95 5.71 0.78 7.17
CA ILE A 95 6.12 0.11 8.41
C ILE A 95 6.57 -1.32 8.12
N ARG A 96 5.77 -2.09 7.36
CA ARG A 96 6.11 -3.46 6.97
C ARG A 96 7.39 -3.52 6.14
N GLN A 97 7.61 -2.57 5.22
CA GLN A 97 8.83 -2.46 4.43
C GLN A 97 10.07 -2.25 5.30
N ILE A 98 9.98 -1.33 6.26
CA ILE A 98 11.08 -1.03 7.20
C ILE A 98 11.40 -2.26 8.05
N LEU A 99 10.38 -2.91 8.61
CA LEU A 99 10.54 -4.11 9.43
C LEU A 99 11.13 -5.28 8.65
N ALA A 100 10.78 -5.42 7.37
CA ALA A 100 11.31 -6.48 6.51
C ALA A 100 12.77 -6.21 6.08
N GLY A 101 13.24 -4.97 6.13
CA GLY A 101 14.61 -4.59 5.75
C GLY A 101 14.95 -4.85 4.28
N ASN A 102 13.96 -5.09 3.43
CA ASN A 102 14.16 -5.50 2.04
C ASN A 102 14.11 -4.30 1.08
N ARG A 103 15.26 -3.98 0.47
CA ARG A 103 15.41 -2.85 -0.45
C ARG A 103 14.79 -3.07 -1.83
N GLN A 104 14.40 -4.29 -2.17
CA GLN A 104 13.76 -4.62 -3.45
C GLN A 104 12.24 -4.39 -3.42
N VAL A 105 11.68 -4.11 -2.24
CA VAL A 105 10.27 -3.77 -2.02
C VAL A 105 10.16 -2.28 -1.75
N ILE A 106 9.42 -1.55 -2.57
CA ILE A 106 9.27 -0.10 -2.46
C ILE A 106 7.78 0.26 -2.45
N PHE A 107 7.37 1.14 -1.55
CA PHE A 107 6.03 1.73 -1.55
C PHE A 107 6.09 3.23 -1.77
N LYS A 108 5.22 3.73 -2.65
CA LYS A 108 5.09 5.15 -2.96
C LYS A 108 3.68 5.64 -2.62
N PHE A 109 3.58 6.75 -1.91
CA PHE A 109 2.33 7.49 -1.74
C PHE A 109 2.10 8.35 -2.97
N LYS A 110 1.33 7.82 -3.93
CA LYS A 110 1.19 8.45 -5.24
C LYS A 110 -0.09 8.02 -5.94
N ASN A 111 -0.67 8.95 -6.70
CA ASN A 111 -1.74 8.63 -7.64
C ASN A 111 -1.18 7.78 -8.79
N LEU A 112 -1.77 6.61 -9.01
CA LEU A 112 -1.36 5.64 -10.04
C LEU A 112 -1.35 6.24 -11.46
N PHE A 113 -2.27 7.14 -11.79
CA PHE A 113 -2.33 7.81 -13.10
C PHE A 113 -1.16 8.76 -13.40
N LYS A 114 -0.34 9.08 -12.38
CA LYS A 114 0.83 9.94 -12.51
C LYS A 114 2.14 9.17 -12.46
N GLU A 115 2.10 7.84 -12.44
CA GLU A 115 3.30 7.01 -12.42
C GLU A 115 3.76 6.69 -13.85
N ASN A 116 5.08 6.69 -14.05
CA ASN A 116 5.69 6.24 -15.29
C ASN A 116 5.94 4.73 -15.22
N LEU A 117 5.19 3.97 -15.99
CA LEU A 117 5.25 2.50 -16.05
C LEU A 117 6.14 1.97 -17.17
N SER A 118 6.89 2.83 -17.87
CA SER A 118 7.70 2.43 -19.03
C SER A 118 8.76 1.35 -18.74
N GLN A 119 9.15 1.22 -17.49
CA GLN A 119 10.14 0.22 -17.04
C GLN A 119 9.51 -1.01 -16.36
N ALA A 120 8.19 -1.04 -16.23
CA ALA A 120 7.50 -2.17 -15.62
C ALA A 120 7.50 -3.38 -16.55
N ASP A 121 7.89 -4.53 -16.03
CA ASP A 121 7.77 -5.80 -16.76
C ASP A 121 6.37 -6.39 -16.58
N VAL A 122 5.81 -6.27 -15.36
CA VAL A 122 4.47 -6.74 -15.03
C VAL A 122 3.74 -5.68 -14.19
N VAL A 123 2.48 -5.40 -14.53
CA VAL A 123 1.59 -4.46 -13.83
C VAL A 123 0.31 -5.17 -13.42
N TYR A 124 -0.10 -4.98 -12.16
CA TYR A 124 -1.35 -5.47 -11.58
C TYR A 124 -2.25 -4.32 -11.17
#